data_b116cb8867ca9a51c93b26d2e2a6a237
#
_entry.id   b116cb8867ca9a51c93b26d2e2a6a237
#
_cell.length_a   1.000
_cell.length_b   1.000
_cell.length_c   1.000
_cell.angle_alpha   90.00
_cell.angle_beta   90.00
_cell.angle_gamma   90.00
#
_symmetry.space_group_name_H-M   'P 1'
#
loop_
_entity.id
_entity.type
_entity.pdbx_description
1 polymer ?
#
loop_
_entity_poly.entity_id
_entity_poly.type
_entity_poly.pdbx_seq_one_letter_code
_entity_poly.pdbx_strand_id
1 'polypeptide(L)'
;MAKTVDEVIMILAKRFRKRFEDFKGMYLFGTFLDGQPHDSEDIELVALFGFEDKSRREEIWPIIGKIETDLDVCIDLYPYTEEEFKQDKELYNEVMKTGVFYNIAGLKER
;
A
#
# COMPACT_ATOMS: atom_id res chain seq x y z
N MET A 1 -11.84 17.16 -4.88
CA MET A 1 -10.94 16.88 -6.00
C MET A 1 -10.16 15.61 -5.74
N ALA A 2 -10.20 14.69 -6.67
CA ALA A 2 -9.54 13.40 -6.49
C ALA A 2 -8.02 13.55 -6.56
N LYS A 3 -7.31 12.90 -5.64
CA LYS A 3 -5.85 12.82 -5.66
C LYS A 3 -5.42 11.75 -6.65
N THR A 4 -4.22 11.90 -7.21
CA THR A 4 -3.63 10.83 -8.01
C THR A 4 -3.27 9.66 -7.11
N VAL A 5 -3.10 8.48 -7.69
CA VAL A 5 -2.70 7.30 -6.93
C VAL A 5 -1.34 7.54 -6.26
N ASP A 6 -0.40 8.19 -6.96
CA ASP A 6 0.91 8.54 -6.38
C ASP A 6 0.76 9.41 -5.12
N GLU A 7 -0.14 10.38 -5.16
CA GLU A 7 -0.38 11.25 -4.00
C GLU A 7 -0.99 10.48 -2.83
N VAL A 8 -1.94 9.58 -3.10
CA VAL A 8 -2.54 8.73 -2.07
C VAL A 8 -1.47 7.86 -1.41
N ILE A 9 -0.60 7.25 -2.21
CA ILE A 9 0.47 6.40 -1.70
C ILE A 9 1.46 7.21 -0.86
N MET A 10 1.79 8.43 -1.29
CA MET A 10 2.68 9.30 -0.53
C MET A 10 2.10 9.63 0.85
N ILE A 11 0.82 9.94 0.91
CA ILE A 11 0.14 10.25 2.17
C ILE A 11 0.12 9.01 3.08
N LEU A 12 -0.22 7.85 2.52
CA LEU A 12 -0.28 6.60 3.26
C LEU A 12 1.10 6.21 3.80
N ALA A 13 2.14 6.32 2.96
CA ALA A 13 3.52 6.02 3.37
C ALA A 13 3.96 6.92 4.53
N LYS A 14 3.63 8.20 4.48
CA LYS A 14 3.95 9.14 5.56
C LYS A 14 3.31 8.71 6.88
N ARG A 15 2.03 8.30 6.82
CA ARG A 15 1.32 7.83 8.02
C ARG A 15 1.93 6.54 8.56
N PHE A 16 2.23 5.60 7.68
CA PHE A 16 2.83 4.32 8.07
C PHE A 16 4.23 4.51 8.64
N ARG A 17 5.06 5.32 7.99
CA ARG A 17 6.42 5.59 8.45
C ARG A 17 6.41 6.22 9.85
N LYS A 18 5.46 7.09 10.10
CA LYS A 18 5.35 7.77 11.39
C LYS A 18 4.87 6.84 12.49
N ARG A 19 4.00 5.88 12.16
CA ARG A 19 3.38 4.98 13.13
C ARG A 19 4.16 3.68 13.33
N PHE A 20 4.82 3.19 12.29
CA PHE A 20 5.51 1.89 12.31
C PHE A 20 6.97 2.07 11.92
N GLU A 21 7.87 1.87 12.88
CA GLU A 21 9.31 2.03 12.64
C GLU A 21 9.87 1.04 11.64
N ASP A 22 9.22 -0.12 11.50
CA ASP A 22 9.67 -1.19 10.61
C ASP A 22 9.03 -1.14 9.22
N PHE A 23 8.32 -0.08 8.89
CA PHE A 23 7.74 0.07 7.56
C PHE A 23 8.83 0.16 6.51
N LYS A 24 8.73 -0.65 5.45
CA LYS A 24 9.76 -0.78 4.42
C LYS A 24 9.37 -0.24 3.05
N GLY A 25 8.11 0.06 2.83
CA GLY A 25 7.63 0.52 1.53
C GLY A 25 6.42 -0.27 1.09
N MET A 26 5.96 0.02 -0.14
CA MET A 26 4.74 -0.59 -0.67
C MET A 26 4.89 -0.89 -2.16
N TYR A 27 4.19 -1.92 -2.61
CA TYR A 27 4.00 -2.20 -4.03
C TYR A 27 2.58 -1.84 -4.44
N LEU A 28 2.46 -1.07 -5.52
CA LEU A 28 1.17 -0.86 -6.20
C LEU A 28 1.04 -1.94 -7.28
N PHE A 29 -0.12 -2.56 -7.36
CA PHE A 29 -0.40 -3.55 -8.41
C PHE A 29 -1.85 -3.45 -8.84
N GLY A 30 -2.23 -4.23 -9.84
CA GLY A 30 -3.61 -4.28 -10.30
C GLY A 30 -4.02 -3.11 -11.19
N THR A 31 -5.24 -2.66 -11.05
CA THR A 31 -5.93 -1.78 -11.98
C THR A 31 -5.35 -0.37 -12.08
N PHE A 32 -4.73 0.13 -11.02
CA PHE A 32 -4.28 1.53 -10.97
C PHE A 32 -2.82 1.73 -11.37
N LEU A 33 -2.24 0.78 -12.09
CA LEU A 33 -0.85 0.90 -12.54
C LEU A 33 -0.64 2.08 -13.50
N ASP A 34 -1.72 2.58 -14.11
CA ASP A 34 -1.67 3.76 -14.97
C ASP A 34 -1.63 5.09 -14.17
N GLY A 35 -1.74 5.02 -12.84
CA GLY A 35 -1.70 6.18 -11.97
C GLY A 35 -2.99 6.98 -11.90
N GLN A 36 -4.04 6.53 -12.57
CA GLN A 36 -5.32 7.25 -12.62
C GLN A 36 -6.35 6.61 -11.69
N PRO A 37 -7.00 7.39 -10.82
CA PRO A 37 -8.08 6.83 -10.00
C PRO A 37 -9.31 6.55 -10.87
N HIS A 38 -9.93 5.40 -10.64
CA HIS A 38 -11.15 5.00 -11.32
C HIS A 38 -12.26 4.87 -10.28
N ASP A 39 -13.43 5.36 -10.60
CA ASP A 39 -14.59 5.23 -9.71
C ASP A 39 -14.89 3.76 -9.46
N SER A 40 -15.21 3.42 -8.25
CA SER A 40 -15.63 2.09 -7.82
C SER A 40 -14.56 0.99 -7.84
N GLU A 41 -13.29 1.31 -8.06
CA GLU A 41 -12.21 0.34 -8.01
C GLU A 41 -11.25 0.65 -6.87
N ASP A 42 -10.64 -0.41 -6.32
CA ASP A 42 -9.72 -0.28 -5.19
C ASP A 42 -8.29 -0.03 -5.66
N ILE A 43 -7.58 0.81 -4.90
CA ILE A 43 -6.12 0.94 -5.04
C ILE A 43 -5.52 -0.26 -4.32
N GLU A 44 -4.87 -1.15 -5.05
CA GLU A 44 -4.36 -2.42 -4.51
C GLU A 44 -2.89 -2.29 -4.14
N LEU A 45 -2.59 -2.51 -2.86
CA LEU A 45 -1.25 -2.31 -2.31
C LEU A 45 -0.80 -3.49 -1.46
N VAL A 46 0.50 -3.80 -1.53
CA VAL A 46 1.18 -4.64 -0.55
C VAL A 46 2.08 -3.72 0.26
N ALA A 47 1.87 -3.64 1.56
CA ALA A 47 2.72 -2.87 2.46
C ALA A 47 3.68 -3.82 3.17
N LEU A 48 4.98 -3.51 3.13
CA LEU A 48 6.00 -4.37 3.71
C LEU A 48 6.50 -3.82 5.03
N PHE A 49 6.65 -4.72 5.99
CA PHE A 49 7.13 -4.42 7.34
C PHE A 49 8.29 -5.35 7.70
N GLY A 50 9.13 -4.90 8.63
CA GLY A 50 10.35 -5.63 8.99
C GLY A 50 10.13 -6.91 9.76
N PHE A 51 9.06 -6.96 10.57
CA PHE A 51 8.77 -8.13 11.38
C PHE A 51 7.27 -8.34 11.50
N GLU A 52 6.87 -9.56 11.88
CA GLU A 52 5.47 -9.90 12.08
C GLU A 52 4.95 -9.29 13.38
N ASP A 53 3.78 -8.66 13.32
CA ASP A 53 3.11 -8.08 14.48
C ASP A 53 1.63 -8.33 14.35
N LYS A 54 1.09 -9.17 15.23
CA LYS A 54 -0.31 -9.60 15.16
C LYS A 54 -1.30 -8.48 15.40
N SER A 55 -0.91 -7.43 16.11
CA SER A 55 -1.77 -6.28 16.37
C SER A 55 -1.76 -5.25 15.24
N ARG A 56 -0.87 -5.40 14.29
CA ARG A 56 -0.66 -4.40 13.23
C ARG A 56 -1.91 -4.13 12.41
N ARG A 57 -2.65 -5.19 12.06
CA ARG A 57 -3.87 -5.02 11.26
C ARG A 57 -4.88 -4.12 11.94
N GLU A 58 -5.03 -4.25 13.25
CA GLU A 58 -5.94 -3.42 14.04
C GLU A 58 -5.52 -1.95 14.02
N GLU A 59 -4.22 -1.68 13.95
CA GLU A 59 -3.71 -0.33 13.88
C GLU A 59 -3.75 0.26 12.48
N ILE A 60 -3.63 -0.58 11.46
CA ILE A 60 -3.64 -0.16 10.05
C ILE A 60 -5.02 0.28 9.59
N TRP A 61 -6.07 -0.46 9.95
CA TRP A 61 -7.41 -0.19 9.43
C TRP A 61 -7.92 1.22 9.74
N PRO A 62 -7.73 1.78 10.94
CA PRO A 62 -8.14 3.17 11.17
C PRO A 62 -7.39 4.18 10.31
N ILE A 63 -6.11 3.92 10.02
CA ILE A 63 -5.32 4.79 9.15
C ILE A 63 -5.88 4.77 7.74
N ILE A 64 -6.14 3.58 7.22
CA ILE A 64 -6.69 3.40 5.87
C ILE A 64 -8.07 4.04 5.80
N GLY A 65 -8.94 3.77 6.77
CA GLY A 65 -10.31 4.29 6.77
C GLY A 65 -10.35 5.82 6.76
N LYS A 66 -9.45 6.46 7.50
CA LYS A 66 -9.38 7.90 7.50
C LYS A 66 -8.94 8.45 6.13
N ILE A 67 -7.96 7.83 5.52
CA ILE A 67 -7.50 8.26 4.19
C ILE A 67 -8.60 8.04 3.14
N GLU A 68 -9.28 6.90 3.19
CA GLU A 68 -10.39 6.61 2.28
C GLU A 68 -11.48 7.69 2.38
N THR A 69 -11.82 8.07 3.61
CA THR A 69 -12.84 9.08 3.85
C THR A 69 -12.37 10.47 3.40
N ASP A 70 -11.16 10.84 3.78
CA ASP A 70 -10.63 12.19 3.50
C ASP A 70 -10.38 12.41 2.01
N LEU A 71 -9.98 11.37 1.27
CA LEU A 71 -9.59 11.49 -0.13
C LEU A 71 -10.61 10.89 -1.10
N ASP A 72 -11.69 10.32 -0.58
CA ASP A 72 -12.74 9.68 -1.39
C ASP A 72 -12.16 8.62 -2.32
N VAL A 73 -11.40 7.67 -1.75
CA VAL A 73 -10.79 6.54 -2.47
C VAL A 73 -11.07 5.26 -1.72
N CYS A 74 -10.89 4.12 -2.41
CA CYS A 74 -10.96 2.80 -1.80
C CYS A 74 -9.58 2.17 -1.86
N ILE A 75 -9.13 1.60 -0.75
CA ILE A 75 -7.79 1.00 -0.64
C ILE A 75 -7.93 -0.45 -0.20
N ASP A 76 -7.33 -1.36 -0.98
CA ASP A 76 -7.22 -2.77 -0.63
C ASP A 76 -5.74 -3.05 -0.33
N LEU A 77 -5.40 -3.24 0.94
CA LEU A 77 -4.02 -3.31 1.37
C LEU A 77 -3.73 -4.64 2.09
N TYR A 78 -2.61 -5.25 1.69
CA TYR A 78 -2.09 -6.49 2.26
C TYR A 78 -0.84 -6.15 3.08
N PRO A 79 -0.90 -6.17 4.42
CA PRO A 79 0.28 -5.92 5.26
C PRO A 79 1.06 -7.20 5.47
N TYR A 80 2.28 -7.27 4.96
CA TYR A 80 3.12 -8.46 4.99
C TYR A 80 4.54 -8.12 5.42
N THR A 81 5.24 -9.10 6.00
CA THR A 81 6.69 -9.12 5.97
C THR A 81 7.13 -9.59 4.59
N GLU A 82 8.40 -9.42 4.26
CA GLU A 82 8.91 -9.92 2.98
C GLU A 82 8.71 -11.43 2.84
N GLU A 83 8.93 -12.16 3.93
CA GLU A 83 8.77 -13.62 3.94
C GLU A 83 7.31 -14.01 3.71
N GLU A 84 6.38 -13.38 4.41
CA GLU A 84 4.96 -13.63 4.22
C GLU A 84 4.52 -13.31 2.79
N PHE A 85 5.04 -12.23 2.24
CA PHE A 85 4.74 -11.83 0.88
C PHE A 85 5.18 -12.90 -0.12
N LYS A 86 6.40 -13.43 0.04
CA LYS A 86 6.93 -14.49 -0.82
C LYS A 86 6.13 -15.78 -0.71
N GLN A 87 5.56 -16.06 0.45
CA GLN A 87 4.74 -17.26 0.68
C GLN A 87 3.38 -17.18 0.00
N ASP A 88 2.87 -15.98 -0.22
CA ASP A 88 1.65 -15.77 -0.99
C ASP A 88 2.03 -15.75 -2.48
N LYS A 89 2.26 -16.93 -3.03
CA LYS A 89 2.88 -17.09 -4.35
C LYS A 89 2.12 -16.43 -5.48
N GLU A 90 0.81 -16.52 -5.45
CA GLU A 90 -0.02 -15.94 -6.50
C GLU A 90 0.10 -14.42 -6.50
N LEU A 91 -0.03 -13.80 -5.35
CA LEU A 91 0.10 -12.37 -5.19
C LEU A 91 1.54 -11.92 -5.50
N TYR A 92 2.51 -12.64 -4.96
CA TYR A 92 3.93 -12.32 -5.18
C TYR A 92 4.28 -12.32 -6.66
N ASN A 93 3.84 -13.35 -7.39
CA ASN A 93 4.13 -13.45 -8.82
C ASN A 93 3.46 -12.32 -9.61
N GLU A 94 2.23 -11.97 -9.27
CA GLU A 94 1.54 -10.85 -9.92
C GLU A 94 2.29 -9.53 -9.69
N VAL A 95 2.66 -9.25 -8.44
CA VAL A 95 3.32 -8.01 -8.07
C VAL A 95 4.72 -7.92 -8.68
N MET A 96 5.48 -9.02 -8.66
CA MET A 96 6.83 -9.01 -9.24
C MET A 96 6.79 -8.85 -10.75
N LYS A 97 5.73 -9.28 -11.40
CA LYS A 97 5.59 -9.18 -12.84
C LYS A 97 5.24 -7.77 -13.31
N THR A 98 4.32 -7.09 -12.63
CA THR A 98 3.78 -5.81 -13.09
C THR A 98 3.72 -4.73 -12.03
N GLY A 99 4.00 -5.05 -10.76
CA GLY A 99 3.89 -4.09 -9.67
C GLY A 99 4.96 -3.01 -9.70
N VAL A 100 4.67 -1.91 -9.02
CA VAL A 100 5.58 -0.77 -8.91
C VAL A 100 5.88 -0.52 -7.45
N PHE A 101 7.16 -0.42 -7.10
CA PHE A 101 7.58 -0.21 -5.71
C PHE A 101 7.65 1.27 -5.36
N TYR A 102 7.12 1.62 -4.19
CA TYR A 102 7.21 2.94 -3.58
C TYR A 102 7.98 2.80 -2.27
N ASN A 103 9.01 3.60 -2.07
CA ASN A 103 9.84 3.53 -0.87
C ASN A 103 9.12 4.09 0.37
N ILE A 104 9.81 4.15 1.50
CA ILE A 104 9.20 4.60 2.76
C ILE A 104 8.76 6.07 2.72
N ALA A 105 9.29 6.87 1.82
CA ALA A 105 8.85 8.25 1.61
C ALA A 105 7.63 8.33 0.68
N GLY A 106 7.18 7.19 0.14
CA GLY A 106 6.07 7.15 -0.80
C GLY A 106 6.47 7.57 -2.21
N LEU A 107 7.75 7.50 -2.52
CA LEU A 107 8.27 7.86 -3.85
C LEU A 107 8.48 6.60 -4.68
N LYS A 108 8.02 6.67 -5.93
CA LYS A 108 8.16 5.55 -6.87
C LYS A 108 9.62 5.27 -7.17
N GLU A 109 9.98 3.98 -7.12
CA GLU A 109 11.32 3.52 -7.49
C GLU A 109 11.26 2.70 -8.77
N ARG A 110 12.27 2.88 -9.57
CA ARG A 110 12.38 2.18 -10.85
C ARG A 110 13.34 0.99 -10.75
#